data_e8104e6f53ff95c514e8f5eae2d873f5
#
_entry.id   e8104e6f53ff95c514e8f5eae2d873f5
#
_cell.length_a   1.000
_cell.length_b   1.000
_cell.length_c   1.000
_cell.angle_alpha   90.00
_cell.angle_beta   90.00
_cell.angle_gamma   90.00
#
_symmetry.space_group_name_H-M   'P 1'
#
loop_
_entity.id
_entity.type
_entity.pdbx_description
1 polymer ?
#
loop_
_entity_poly.entity_id
_entity_poly.type
_entity_poly.pdbx_seq_one_letter_code
_entity_poly.pdbx_strand_id
1 'polypeptide(L)'
;RGLGDVYKRQTNGSGEITVQNLLKGKYRFVEIGYAENKESGYIINNNVAYEFEINDQGKLVTPDGATPNSDFVINNDNTMTVYNHKPDLEKDVTKRNDGKGTDEGNDTDYAVDDTVEYTLTIYVPENVAKLKTFKVVDTMNKNQLKHNINSVTISGKNADGQDVTFAANTDYTLTDTSDSNNSEITIDFKAGTSQDNLNAAAGKTITITYTATLQPGADTTTDGNVNEAHLDYSRKTDIKHGEDDTPYEIHDKAVVYTFKTGILKKGQDGNTEKLLNGVTFDLYKKYDAKTDKLKEGTTDTVIFGIKECKFLTATEAKALGLNATEAENEPKWFKVTTLTTAGEGVNAGCATVNGLPDGEYKLVETMTNKGYNLLSGPVDANLTVDYATSWTVNDKFSSDGKLIKRDVKTTTFKNGQDDYTYAPITIINRKGFDLPTTGGFGTLLFSGIGVLLVVAGVGVLLSLKKKNRA
;
A
#
# COMPACT_ATOMS: atom_id res chain seq x y z
N ARG A 1 -46.67 -48.40 3.34
CA ARG A 1 -45.50 -48.71 2.50
C ARG A 1 -44.50 -47.62 2.69
N GLY A 2 -43.32 -48.05 3.06
CA GLY A 2 -42.28 -47.36 3.71
C GLY A 2 -41.96 -45.99 3.15
N LEU A 3 -41.68 -45.06 4.05
CA LEU A 3 -40.83 -43.92 3.85
C LEU A 3 -39.61 -44.42 3.07
N GLY A 4 -39.35 -43.86 1.87
CA GLY A 4 -38.23 -44.25 1.04
C GLY A 4 -36.95 -44.24 1.87
N ASP A 5 -36.14 -45.28 1.68
CA ASP A 5 -34.85 -45.39 2.39
C ASP A 5 -34.00 -44.15 2.14
N VAL A 6 -33.63 -43.45 3.21
CA VAL A 6 -32.76 -42.29 3.16
C VAL A 6 -31.32 -42.80 3.37
N TYR A 7 -30.51 -42.69 2.32
CA TYR A 7 -29.08 -43.03 2.36
C TYR A 7 -28.25 -41.75 2.52
N LYS A 8 -27.41 -41.71 3.54
CA LYS A 8 -26.35 -40.69 3.64
C LYS A 8 -25.09 -41.21 2.99
N ARG A 9 -24.51 -40.42 2.10
CA ARG A 9 -23.28 -40.74 1.37
C ARG A 9 -22.34 -39.53 1.39
N GLN A 10 -21.05 -39.80 1.26
CA GLN A 10 -20.02 -38.77 1.13
C GLN A 10 -19.31 -38.96 -0.22
N THR A 11 -18.90 -37.84 -0.82
CA THR A 11 -18.01 -37.85 -2.00
C THR A 11 -16.64 -38.45 -1.62
N ASN A 12 -16.05 -39.15 -2.56
CA ASN A 12 -14.66 -39.59 -2.48
C ASN A 12 -13.69 -38.41 -2.72
N GLY A 13 -12.37 -38.70 -2.80
CA GLY A 13 -11.34 -37.69 -3.07
C GLY A 13 -11.44 -37.02 -4.45
N SER A 14 -12.21 -37.61 -5.39
CA SER A 14 -12.50 -37.04 -6.72
C SER A 14 -13.83 -36.29 -6.79
N GLY A 15 -14.52 -36.12 -5.66
CA GLY A 15 -15.84 -35.48 -5.62
C GLY A 15 -17.00 -36.36 -6.07
N GLU A 16 -16.82 -37.69 -6.16
CA GLU A 16 -17.80 -38.62 -6.71
C GLU A 16 -18.54 -39.37 -5.62
N ILE A 17 -19.84 -39.63 -5.87
CA ILE A 17 -20.67 -40.54 -5.08
C ILE A 17 -21.21 -41.61 -6.03
N THR A 18 -21.01 -42.88 -5.66
CA THR A 18 -21.64 -44.00 -6.34
C THR A 18 -22.76 -44.61 -5.50
N VAL A 19 -23.96 -44.66 -6.05
CA VAL A 19 -25.09 -45.38 -5.46
C VAL A 19 -25.46 -46.54 -6.36
N GLN A 20 -25.42 -47.77 -5.82
CA GLN A 20 -25.68 -49.00 -6.57
C GLN A 20 -27.08 -49.56 -6.24
N ASN A 21 -27.59 -50.39 -7.15
CA ASN A 21 -28.80 -51.17 -6.99
C ASN A 21 -30.09 -50.29 -6.81
N LEU A 22 -30.12 -49.13 -7.43
CA LEU A 22 -31.33 -48.34 -7.52
C LEU A 22 -32.30 -48.98 -8.52
N LEU A 23 -33.56 -49.12 -8.09
CA LEU A 23 -34.62 -49.59 -8.96
C LEU A 23 -35.17 -48.46 -9.86
N LYS A 24 -35.97 -48.83 -10.87
CA LYS A 24 -36.78 -47.88 -11.62
C LYS A 24 -37.61 -47.01 -10.69
N GLY A 25 -37.60 -45.69 -10.88
CA GLY A 25 -38.40 -44.75 -10.07
C GLY A 25 -37.82 -43.35 -10.02
N LYS A 26 -38.56 -42.48 -9.34
CA LYS A 26 -38.15 -41.08 -9.09
C LYS A 26 -37.36 -40.98 -7.79
N TYR A 27 -36.28 -40.26 -7.87
CA TYR A 27 -35.35 -40.05 -6.77
C TYR A 27 -35.04 -38.57 -6.62
N ARG A 28 -34.60 -38.21 -5.45
CA ARG A 28 -33.99 -36.90 -5.18
C ARG A 28 -32.88 -37.03 -4.18
N PHE A 29 -31.87 -36.19 -4.31
CA PHE A 29 -30.89 -36.00 -3.26
C PHE A 29 -30.80 -34.53 -2.87
N VAL A 30 -30.35 -34.28 -1.66
CA VAL A 30 -30.16 -32.98 -1.06
C VAL A 30 -28.78 -32.97 -0.47
N GLU A 31 -28.04 -31.90 -0.70
CA GLU A 31 -26.78 -31.65 -0.06
C GLU A 31 -27.03 -31.23 1.39
N ILE A 32 -26.37 -31.85 2.36
CA ILE A 32 -26.63 -31.59 3.78
C ILE A 32 -25.43 -30.97 4.51
N GLY A 33 -24.24 -31.04 3.96
CA GLY A 33 -23.03 -30.48 4.55
C GLY A 33 -21.77 -31.17 4.08
N TYR A 34 -20.65 -30.73 4.62
CA TYR A 34 -19.35 -31.36 4.42
C TYR A 34 -19.17 -32.56 5.34
N ALA A 35 -18.28 -33.47 4.95
CA ALA A 35 -17.67 -34.40 5.86
C ALA A 35 -16.82 -33.64 6.88
N GLU A 36 -16.63 -34.22 8.05
CA GLU A 36 -15.77 -33.67 9.08
C GLU A 36 -14.37 -33.36 8.53
N ASN A 37 -13.88 -32.14 8.82
CA ASN A 37 -12.56 -31.63 8.34
C ASN A 37 -12.39 -31.55 6.80
N LYS A 38 -13.47 -31.43 6.02
CA LYS A 38 -13.45 -31.35 4.56
C LYS A 38 -14.08 -30.09 3.98
N GLU A 39 -14.31 -29.07 4.83
CA GLU A 39 -14.80 -27.80 4.35
C GLU A 39 -13.79 -27.14 3.41
N SER A 40 -14.28 -26.60 2.29
CA SER A 40 -13.45 -26.01 1.23
C SER A 40 -13.93 -24.62 0.79
N GLY A 41 -14.84 -24.02 1.58
CA GLY A 41 -15.39 -22.69 1.30
C GLY A 41 -16.53 -22.66 0.28
N TYR A 42 -16.90 -23.77 -0.33
CA TYR A 42 -18.09 -23.83 -1.18
C TYR A 42 -19.36 -23.76 -0.36
N ILE A 43 -20.38 -23.09 -0.89
CA ILE A 43 -21.68 -22.90 -0.26
C ILE A 43 -22.52 -24.16 -0.42
N ILE A 44 -23.01 -24.70 0.69
CA ILE A 44 -23.89 -25.87 0.69
C ILE A 44 -25.28 -25.46 0.22
N ASN A 45 -25.79 -26.11 -0.82
CA ASN A 45 -27.09 -25.81 -1.41
C ASN A 45 -28.21 -26.68 -0.74
N ASN A 46 -28.35 -26.56 0.57
CA ASN A 46 -29.15 -27.46 1.39
C ASN A 46 -30.70 -27.25 1.30
N ASN A 47 -31.17 -26.26 0.54
CA ASN A 47 -32.57 -26.01 0.28
C ASN A 47 -33.00 -26.42 -1.14
N VAL A 48 -32.14 -27.10 -1.87
CA VAL A 48 -32.42 -27.60 -3.23
C VAL A 48 -32.46 -29.11 -3.20
N ALA A 49 -33.51 -29.68 -3.79
CA ALA A 49 -33.60 -31.10 -4.06
C ALA A 49 -33.27 -31.33 -5.56
N TYR A 50 -32.24 -32.11 -5.81
CA TYR A 50 -31.85 -32.50 -7.15
C TYR A 50 -32.62 -33.76 -7.54
N GLU A 51 -33.60 -33.63 -8.47
CA GLU A 51 -34.51 -34.69 -8.85
C GLU A 51 -34.10 -35.39 -10.12
N PHE A 52 -34.14 -36.71 -10.12
CA PHE A 52 -33.87 -37.53 -11.29
C PHE A 52 -34.78 -38.76 -11.31
N GLU A 53 -34.93 -39.38 -12.45
CA GLU A 53 -35.69 -40.60 -12.63
C GLU A 53 -34.84 -41.65 -13.32
N ILE A 54 -34.93 -42.90 -12.85
CA ILE A 54 -34.45 -44.06 -13.55
C ILE A 54 -35.59 -44.64 -14.35
N ASN A 55 -35.53 -44.57 -15.67
CA ASN A 55 -36.58 -45.02 -16.57
C ASN A 55 -36.57 -46.54 -16.79
N ASP A 56 -37.46 -47.03 -17.66
CA ASP A 56 -37.59 -48.46 -17.99
C ASP A 56 -36.38 -49.07 -18.64
N GLN A 57 -35.51 -48.27 -19.26
CA GLN A 57 -34.23 -48.71 -19.84
C GLN A 57 -33.06 -48.60 -18.87
N GLY A 58 -33.28 -48.25 -17.59
CA GLY A 58 -32.22 -48.07 -16.61
C GLY A 58 -31.38 -46.80 -16.85
N LYS A 59 -31.93 -45.83 -17.62
CA LYS A 59 -31.24 -44.55 -17.89
C LYS A 59 -31.72 -43.49 -16.94
N LEU A 60 -30.77 -42.59 -16.54
CA LEU A 60 -31.08 -41.36 -15.83
C LEU A 60 -31.73 -40.35 -16.77
N VAL A 61 -32.84 -39.80 -16.34
CA VAL A 61 -33.60 -38.78 -17.07
C VAL A 61 -34.13 -37.73 -16.11
N THR A 62 -34.42 -36.54 -16.64
CA THR A 62 -35.11 -35.50 -15.87
C THR A 62 -36.56 -35.91 -15.70
N PRO A 63 -37.13 -35.94 -14.48
CA PRO A 63 -38.54 -36.27 -14.28
C PRO A 63 -39.46 -35.24 -14.90
N ASP A 64 -40.62 -35.70 -15.39
CA ASP A 64 -41.65 -34.80 -15.93
C ASP A 64 -42.09 -33.82 -14.79
N GLY A 65 -42.10 -32.51 -15.15
CA GLY A 65 -42.48 -31.44 -14.25
C GLY A 65 -41.37 -31.00 -13.28
N ALA A 66 -40.16 -31.54 -13.38
CA ALA A 66 -39.03 -31.06 -12.60
C ALA A 66 -38.64 -29.60 -12.92
N THR A 67 -38.37 -28.81 -11.93
CA THR A 67 -37.88 -27.42 -12.14
C THR A 67 -36.46 -27.47 -12.69
N PRO A 68 -36.17 -26.82 -13.83
CA PRO A 68 -34.78 -26.73 -14.31
C PRO A 68 -33.86 -26.12 -13.28
N ASN A 69 -32.68 -26.70 -13.10
CA ASN A 69 -31.64 -26.20 -12.21
C ASN A 69 -30.31 -26.24 -12.97
N SER A 70 -29.69 -25.09 -13.13
CA SER A 70 -28.39 -24.93 -13.82
C SER A 70 -27.25 -25.63 -13.08
N ASP A 71 -27.37 -25.81 -11.77
CA ASP A 71 -26.37 -26.44 -10.92
C ASP A 71 -26.47 -27.98 -10.93
N PHE A 72 -27.38 -28.53 -11.72
CA PHE A 72 -27.62 -29.96 -11.81
C PHE A 72 -27.75 -30.41 -13.27
N VAL A 73 -26.88 -31.31 -13.67
CA VAL A 73 -26.85 -31.85 -15.06
C VAL A 73 -26.87 -33.37 -15.03
N ILE A 74 -27.81 -33.97 -15.79
CA ILE A 74 -27.81 -35.39 -16.10
C ILE A 74 -27.00 -35.57 -17.39
N ASN A 75 -25.89 -36.33 -17.31
CA ASN A 75 -24.96 -36.54 -18.40
C ASN A 75 -25.39 -37.72 -19.28
N ASN A 76 -24.90 -37.73 -20.53
CA ASN A 76 -25.20 -38.81 -21.52
C ASN A 76 -24.62 -40.17 -21.13
N ASP A 77 -23.61 -40.20 -20.24
CA ASP A 77 -22.94 -41.43 -19.76
C ASP A 77 -23.64 -42.06 -18.54
N ASN A 78 -24.83 -41.59 -18.22
CA ASN A 78 -25.62 -42.05 -17.09
C ASN A 78 -25.04 -41.63 -15.71
N THR A 79 -24.35 -40.50 -15.68
CA THR A 79 -23.91 -39.84 -14.45
C THR A 79 -24.67 -38.54 -14.22
N MET A 80 -24.51 -37.95 -13.05
CA MET A 80 -25.07 -36.64 -12.69
C MET A 80 -23.95 -35.76 -12.14
N THR A 81 -24.00 -34.48 -12.48
CA THR A 81 -23.06 -33.48 -11.95
C THR A 81 -23.85 -32.42 -11.17
N VAL A 82 -23.37 -32.09 -10.00
CA VAL A 82 -23.84 -30.98 -9.17
C VAL A 82 -22.74 -29.98 -8.96
N TYR A 83 -23.04 -28.71 -9.17
CA TYR A 83 -22.09 -27.62 -9.02
C TYR A 83 -22.40 -26.84 -7.72
N ASN A 84 -21.38 -26.65 -6.93
CA ASN A 84 -21.40 -25.75 -5.78
C ASN A 84 -20.59 -24.49 -6.11
N HIS A 85 -21.03 -23.36 -5.60
CA HIS A 85 -20.44 -22.05 -5.84
C HIS A 85 -19.77 -21.51 -4.58
N LYS A 86 -18.78 -20.68 -4.77
CA LYS A 86 -18.16 -19.88 -3.72
C LYS A 86 -17.79 -18.52 -4.28
N PRO A 87 -17.79 -17.47 -3.47
CA PRO A 87 -17.22 -16.19 -3.88
C PRO A 87 -15.70 -16.27 -3.92
N ASP A 88 -15.11 -15.22 -4.46
CA ASP A 88 -13.69 -14.92 -4.37
C ASP A 88 -13.48 -13.44 -4.07
N LEU A 89 -12.35 -13.09 -3.49
CA LEU A 89 -11.96 -11.73 -3.11
C LEU A 89 -10.52 -11.50 -3.51
N GLU A 90 -10.28 -10.43 -4.26
CA GLU A 90 -8.95 -9.92 -4.60
C GLU A 90 -8.87 -8.45 -4.20
N LYS A 91 -7.75 -8.05 -3.61
CA LYS A 91 -7.50 -6.70 -3.14
C LYS A 91 -6.24 -6.13 -3.75
N ASP A 92 -6.40 -5.02 -4.46
CA ASP A 92 -5.32 -4.30 -5.11
C ASP A 92 -5.14 -2.90 -4.53
N VAL A 93 -3.93 -2.38 -4.66
CA VAL A 93 -3.61 -0.97 -4.45
C VAL A 93 -3.10 -0.36 -5.75
N THR A 94 -3.55 0.85 -6.06
CA THR A 94 -3.13 1.56 -7.27
C THR A 94 -1.66 1.96 -7.17
N LYS A 95 -0.83 1.46 -8.09
CA LYS A 95 0.61 1.73 -8.14
C LYS A 95 0.89 3.18 -8.56
N ARG A 96 1.98 3.73 -8.05
CA ARG A 96 2.52 5.03 -8.47
C ARG A 96 3.09 5.05 -9.90
N ASN A 97 3.13 3.90 -10.59
CA ASN A 97 3.67 3.78 -11.94
C ASN A 97 5.20 4.00 -12.03
N ASP A 98 5.93 3.60 -11.02
CA ASP A 98 7.40 3.67 -10.97
C ASP A 98 8.09 2.39 -11.48
N GLY A 99 7.32 1.36 -11.81
CA GLY A 99 7.80 0.06 -12.28
C GLY A 99 8.30 -0.86 -11.17
N LYS A 100 8.03 -0.51 -9.91
CA LYS A 100 8.39 -1.31 -8.72
C LYS A 100 7.20 -2.08 -8.18
N GLY A 101 7.48 -2.99 -7.25
CA GLY A 101 6.48 -3.85 -6.65
C GLY A 101 6.09 -5.03 -7.54
N THR A 102 5.06 -5.76 -7.14
CA THR A 102 4.52 -6.90 -7.88
C THR A 102 3.58 -6.45 -8.99
N ASP A 103 3.46 -7.25 -10.06
CA ASP A 103 2.49 -6.98 -11.13
C ASP A 103 1.04 -7.24 -10.66
N GLU A 104 0.87 -7.91 -9.52
CA GLU A 104 -0.41 -8.33 -8.96
C GLU A 104 -1.15 -7.23 -8.17
N GLY A 105 -0.61 -6.00 -8.09
CA GLY A 105 -1.29 -4.90 -7.37
C GLY A 105 -1.20 -4.97 -5.84
N ASN A 106 -0.38 -5.85 -5.30
CA ASN A 106 -0.32 -6.09 -3.85
C ASN A 106 0.48 -5.03 -3.08
N ASP A 107 1.33 -4.27 -3.76
CA ASP A 107 2.22 -3.31 -3.12
C ASP A 107 2.51 -2.08 -3.96
N THR A 108 2.82 -0.99 -3.29
CA THR A 108 3.24 0.28 -3.86
C THR A 108 3.91 1.15 -2.80
N ASP A 109 4.43 2.32 -3.17
CA ASP A 109 4.92 3.32 -2.21
C ASP A 109 4.32 4.71 -2.45
N TYR A 110 4.14 5.46 -1.36
CA TYR A 110 3.55 6.79 -1.36
C TYR A 110 4.19 7.70 -0.30
N ALA A 111 4.03 9.02 -0.46
CA ALA A 111 4.36 9.97 0.60
C ALA A 111 3.29 9.94 1.70
N VAL A 112 3.69 10.28 2.93
CA VAL A 112 2.73 10.63 3.98
C VAL A 112 1.83 11.77 3.51
N ASP A 113 0.56 11.72 3.90
CA ASP A 113 -0.54 12.58 3.49
C ASP A 113 -1.01 12.38 2.02
N ASP A 114 -0.41 11.47 1.26
CA ASP A 114 -0.94 11.08 -0.05
C ASP A 114 -2.25 10.31 0.09
N THR A 115 -3.09 10.46 -0.93
CA THR A 115 -4.29 9.66 -1.11
C THR A 115 -3.97 8.43 -1.93
N VAL A 116 -4.20 7.27 -1.34
CA VAL A 116 -3.98 5.94 -1.92
C VAL A 116 -5.32 5.36 -2.32
N GLU A 117 -5.43 4.85 -3.54
CA GLU A 117 -6.64 4.20 -4.04
C GLU A 117 -6.50 2.68 -3.95
N TYR A 118 -7.58 2.02 -3.49
CA TYR A 118 -7.71 0.58 -3.38
C TYR A 118 -8.88 0.08 -4.23
N THR A 119 -8.74 -1.12 -4.73
CA THR A 119 -9.76 -1.84 -5.48
C THR A 119 -9.97 -3.22 -4.84
N LEU A 120 -11.22 -3.57 -4.58
CA LEU A 120 -11.63 -4.94 -4.25
C LEU A 120 -12.39 -5.50 -5.42
N THR A 121 -11.98 -6.66 -5.90
CA THR A 121 -12.65 -7.42 -6.95
C THR A 121 -13.29 -8.65 -6.32
N ILE A 122 -14.62 -8.77 -6.39
CA ILE A 122 -15.38 -9.84 -5.75
C ILE A 122 -16.16 -10.62 -6.79
N TYR A 123 -15.92 -11.92 -6.86
CA TYR A 123 -16.80 -12.82 -7.60
C TYR A 123 -18.07 -13.11 -6.79
N VAL A 124 -19.22 -12.77 -7.34
CA VAL A 124 -20.54 -12.98 -6.71
C VAL A 124 -21.05 -14.37 -7.07
N PRO A 125 -21.26 -15.27 -6.09
CA PRO A 125 -21.70 -16.62 -6.41
C PRO A 125 -23.13 -16.65 -6.95
N GLU A 126 -23.45 -17.60 -7.82
CA GLU A 126 -24.75 -17.73 -8.51
C GLU A 126 -25.92 -17.86 -7.55
N ASN A 127 -25.68 -18.43 -6.37
CA ASN A 127 -26.69 -18.60 -5.33
C ASN A 127 -26.73 -17.46 -4.31
N VAL A 128 -26.14 -16.29 -4.60
CA VAL A 128 -26.06 -15.13 -3.69
C VAL A 128 -27.42 -14.67 -3.19
N ALA A 129 -28.46 -14.77 -3.98
CA ALA A 129 -29.84 -14.42 -3.61
C ALA A 129 -30.33 -15.18 -2.36
N LYS A 130 -29.81 -16.38 -2.12
CA LYS A 130 -30.20 -17.26 -1.01
C LYS A 130 -29.33 -17.09 0.23
N LEU A 131 -28.26 -16.31 0.17
CA LEU A 131 -27.36 -16.09 1.28
C LEU A 131 -27.94 -15.10 2.29
N LYS A 132 -27.77 -15.39 3.56
CA LYS A 132 -28.11 -14.49 4.68
C LYS A 132 -27.02 -13.44 4.91
N THR A 133 -25.76 -13.83 4.71
CA THR A 133 -24.57 -12.98 4.90
C THR A 133 -23.81 -12.87 3.59
N PHE A 134 -23.51 -11.66 3.19
CA PHE A 134 -22.59 -11.31 2.11
C PHE A 134 -22.12 -9.88 2.36
N LYS A 135 -20.98 -9.73 3.05
CA LYS A 135 -20.48 -8.42 3.47
C LYS A 135 -18.95 -8.37 3.41
N VAL A 136 -18.42 -7.21 3.16
CA VAL A 136 -16.99 -6.91 3.19
C VAL A 136 -16.67 -6.10 4.44
N VAL A 137 -15.57 -6.45 5.08
CA VAL A 137 -14.95 -5.64 6.14
C VAL A 137 -13.55 -5.31 5.69
N ASP A 138 -13.19 -4.04 5.75
CA ASP A 138 -11.88 -3.54 5.35
C ASP A 138 -11.23 -2.81 6.52
N THR A 139 -10.03 -3.23 6.90
CA THR A 139 -9.38 -2.81 8.15
C THR A 139 -7.94 -2.40 7.91
N MET A 140 -7.56 -1.26 8.46
CA MET A 140 -6.18 -0.75 8.45
C MET A 140 -5.82 -0.13 9.79
N ASN A 141 -4.53 -0.11 10.15
CA ASN A 141 -4.07 0.59 11.34
C ASN A 141 -4.31 2.10 11.18
N LYS A 142 -5.13 2.68 12.06
CA LYS A 142 -5.57 4.09 12.00
C LYS A 142 -4.44 5.11 12.08
N ASN A 143 -3.31 4.75 12.72
CA ASN A 143 -2.15 5.62 12.79
C ASN A 143 -1.32 5.60 11.50
N GLN A 144 -1.51 4.57 10.67
CA GLN A 144 -0.76 4.36 9.44
C GLN A 144 -1.59 4.74 8.21
N LEU A 145 -2.84 4.31 8.15
CA LEU A 145 -3.78 4.53 7.05
C LEU A 145 -5.16 4.87 7.61
N LYS A 146 -5.90 5.70 6.90
CA LYS A 146 -7.27 6.08 7.29
C LYS A 146 -8.18 6.13 6.08
N HIS A 147 -9.30 5.40 6.12
CA HIS A 147 -10.32 5.40 5.08
C HIS A 147 -10.92 6.79 4.83
N ASN A 148 -11.15 7.10 3.56
CA ASN A 148 -12.00 8.19 3.12
C ASN A 148 -13.37 7.59 2.79
N ILE A 149 -14.21 7.37 3.79
CA ILE A 149 -15.48 6.62 3.67
C ILE A 149 -16.40 7.13 2.55
N ASN A 150 -16.39 8.46 2.29
CA ASN A 150 -17.19 9.08 1.24
C ASN A 150 -16.68 8.80 -0.19
N SER A 151 -15.53 8.15 -0.34
CA SER A 151 -14.95 7.79 -1.63
C SER A 151 -15.38 6.41 -2.14
N VAL A 152 -16.11 5.64 -1.32
CA VAL A 152 -16.52 4.28 -1.69
C VAL A 152 -17.50 4.33 -2.86
N THR A 153 -17.15 3.60 -3.92
CA THR A 153 -18.02 3.37 -5.07
C THR A 153 -18.06 1.89 -5.40
N ILE A 154 -19.21 1.40 -5.85
CA ILE A 154 -19.39 -0.01 -6.18
C ILE A 154 -20.06 -0.12 -7.55
N SER A 155 -19.48 -0.93 -8.43
CA SER A 155 -19.97 -1.21 -9.76
C SER A 155 -19.80 -2.69 -10.13
N GLY A 156 -20.47 -3.14 -11.17
CA GLY A 156 -20.35 -4.52 -11.65
C GLY A 156 -21.03 -4.71 -12.99
N LYS A 157 -21.20 -5.96 -13.37
CA LYS A 157 -21.93 -6.37 -14.57
C LYS A 157 -23.09 -7.28 -14.18
N ASN A 158 -24.22 -7.15 -14.86
CA ASN A 158 -25.31 -8.13 -14.78
C ASN A 158 -25.07 -9.35 -15.71
N ALA A 159 -25.99 -10.29 -15.71
CA ALA A 159 -25.91 -11.50 -16.55
C ALA A 159 -25.78 -11.17 -18.04
N ASP A 160 -26.38 -10.09 -18.51
CA ASP A 160 -26.36 -9.62 -19.91
C ASP A 160 -25.08 -8.81 -20.24
N GLY A 161 -24.17 -8.63 -19.27
CA GLY A 161 -22.93 -7.86 -19.42
C GLY A 161 -23.11 -6.34 -19.36
N GLN A 162 -24.29 -5.87 -18.97
CA GLN A 162 -24.56 -4.44 -18.77
C GLN A 162 -24.01 -3.96 -17.45
N ASP A 163 -23.58 -2.69 -17.42
CA ASP A 163 -23.07 -2.07 -16.21
C ASP A 163 -24.16 -1.88 -15.16
N VAL A 164 -23.86 -2.23 -13.93
CA VAL A 164 -24.68 -2.04 -12.73
C VAL A 164 -23.91 -1.19 -11.75
N THR A 165 -24.54 -0.11 -11.26
CA THR A 165 -24.01 0.74 -10.21
C THR A 165 -24.81 0.52 -8.93
N PHE A 166 -24.11 0.32 -7.83
CA PHE A 166 -24.74 0.07 -6.54
C PHE A 166 -24.88 1.40 -5.77
N ALA A 167 -26.06 1.63 -5.22
CA ALA A 167 -26.37 2.81 -4.43
C ALA A 167 -26.36 2.51 -2.92
N ALA A 168 -25.62 3.31 -2.15
CA ALA A 168 -25.61 3.20 -0.70
C ALA A 168 -27.00 3.37 -0.11
N ASN A 169 -27.30 2.63 0.96
CA ASN A 169 -28.58 2.51 1.65
C ASN A 169 -29.71 1.87 0.80
N THR A 170 -29.48 1.61 -0.47
CA THR A 170 -30.40 0.86 -1.35
C THR A 170 -29.87 -0.54 -1.57
N ASP A 171 -28.71 -0.68 -2.18
CA ASP A 171 -28.14 -1.97 -2.56
C ASP A 171 -27.20 -2.53 -1.49
N TYR A 172 -26.67 -1.67 -0.64
CA TYR A 172 -25.80 -2.03 0.50
C TYR A 172 -25.88 -0.98 1.60
N THR A 173 -25.46 -1.34 2.81
CA THR A 173 -25.16 -0.37 3.86
C THR A 173 -23.64 -0.20 3.98
N LEU A 174 -23.20 1.04 4.17
CA LEU A 174 -21.81 1.40 4.44
C LEU A 174 -21.72 1.97 5.86
N THR A 175 -20.95 1.32 6.71
CA THR A 175 -20.79 1.71 8.12
C THR A 175 -19.33 1.90 8.46
N ASP A 176 -19.01 3.02 9.13
CA ASP A 176 -17.72 3.20 9.80
C ASP A 176 -17.74 2.43 11.12
N THR A 177 -16.95 1.37 11.18
CA THR A 177 -16.79 0.49 12.35
C THR A 177 -15.44 0.68 13.04
N SER A 178 -14.75 1.81 12.73
CA SER A 178 -13.44 2.18 13.29
C SER A 178 -13.44 2.22 14.82
N ASP A 179 -12.33 1.82 15.41
CA ASP A 179 -12.08 1.88 16.84
C ASP A 179 -10.90 2.82 17.20
N SER A 180 -10.29 2.64 18.38
CA SER A 180 -9.12 3.41 18.81
C SER A 180 -7.87 3.10 18.01
N ASN A 181 -7.73 1.90 17.47
CA ASN A 181 -6.52 1.37 16.83
C ASN A 181 -6.68 1.25 15.32
N ASN A 182 -7.90 0.94 14.86
CA ASN A 182 -8.19 0.62 13.49
C ASN A 182 -9.10 1.66 12.84
N SER A 183 -8.81 1.97 11.59
CA SER A 183 -9.77 2.53 10.65
C SER A 183 -10.42 1.35 9.95
N GLU A 184 -11.75 1.20 10.08
CA GLU A 184 -12.47 0.06 9.58
C GLU A 184 -13.80 0.46 8.98
N ILE A 185 -14.13 -0.11 7.83
CA ILE A 185 -15.42 0.06 7.18
C ILE A 185 -16.06 -1.30 6.91
N THR A 186 -17.39 -1.35 7.06
CA THR A 186 -18.20 -2.51 6.71
C THR A 186 -19.15 -2.15 5.58
N ILE A 187 -19.16 -2.96 4.52
CA ILE A 187 -20.06 -2.89 3.37
C ILE A 187 -20.94 -4.15 3.39
N ASP A 188 -22.18 -4.01 3.81
CA ASP A 188 -23.12 -5.15 3.92
C ASP A 188 -24.16 -5.11 2.82
N PHE A 189 -24.03 -6.03 1.86
CA PHE A 189 -24.93 -6.15 0.71
C PHE A 189 -26.28 -6.77 1.07
N LYS A 190 -26.41 -7.39 2.27
CA LYS A 190 -27.67 -7.98 2.74
C LYS A 190 -28.48 -7.04 3.63
N ALA A 191 -27.90 -5.92 4.02
CA ALA A 191 -28.55 -4.89 4.84
C ALA A 191 -29.15 -3.73 4.01
N GLY A 192 -28.98 -3.71 2.68
CA GLY A 192 -29.65 -2.78 1.77
C GLY A 192 -31.15 -3.01 1.73
N THR A 193 -31.89 -1.97 1.29
CA THR A 193 -33.37 -2.06 1.12
C THR A 193 -33.78 -2.83 -0.13
N SER A 194 -32.88 -3.01 -1.11
CA SER A 194 -33.02 -3.87 -2.28
C SER A 194 -31.83 -4.81 -2.41
N GLN A 195 -32.09 -5.99 -2.99
CA GLN A 195 -31.07 -6.97 -3.36
C GLN A 195 -30.96 -7.14 -4.90
N ASP A 196 -31.67 -6.32 -5.66
CA ASP A 196 -31.84 -6.53 -7.09
C ASP A 196 -30.51 -6.44 -7.85
N ASN A 197 -29.68 -5.44 -7.57
CA ASN A 197 -28.39 -5.28 -8.22
C ASN A 197 -27.39 -6.38 -7.83
N LEU A 198 -27.38 -6.80 -6.56
CA LEU A 198 -26.55 -7.93 -6.13
C LEU A 198 -26.98 -9.23 -6.80
N ASN A 199 -28.28 -9.49 -6.87
CA ASN A 199 -28.83 -10.68 -7.54
C ASN A 199 -28.60 -10.65 -9.05
N ALA A 200 -28.65 -9.48 -9.69
CA ALA A 200 -28.33 -9.30 -11.10
C ALA A 200 -26.85 -9.56 -11.41
N ALA A 201 -25.96 -9.34 -10.42
CA ALA A 201 -24.53 -9.61 -10.53
C ALA A 201 -24.15 -11.07 -10.22
N ALA A 202 -25.11 -11.97 -9.94
CA ALA A 202 -24.83 -13.37 -9.68
C ALA A 202 -24.04 -14.02 -10.83
N GLY A 203 -22.96 -14.75 -10.50
CA GLY A 203 -22.05 -15.34 -11.47
C GLY A 203 -21.15 -14.34 -12.20
N LYS A 204 -21.05 -13.10 -11.70
CA LYS A 204 -20.22 -12.02 -12.26
C LYS A 204 -19.35 -11.41 -11.16
N THR A 205 -18.51 -10.49 -11.58
CA THR A 205 -17.63 -9.74 -10.68
C THR A 205 -18.22 -8.37 -10.39
N ILE A 206 -18.15 -7.96 -9.13
CA ILE A 206 -18.34 -6.58 -8.68
C ILE A 206 -16.99 -5.99 -8.27
N THR A 207 -16.87 -4.68 -8.42
CA THR A 207 -15.67 -3.92 -8.07
C THR A 207 -16.04 -2.83 -7.08
N ILE A 208 -15.33 -2.79 -5.97
CA ILE A 208 -15.41 -1.74 -4.96
C ILE A 208 -14.13 -0.93 -5.08
N THR A 209 -14.25 0.39 -5.27
CA THR A 209 -13.10 1.32 -5.20
C THR A 209 -13.31 2.31 -4.08
N TYR A 210 -12.24 2.63 -3.40
CA TYR A 210 -12.21 3.63 -2.33
C TYR A 210 -10.79 4.16 -2.15
N THR A 211 -10.66 5.23 -1.39
CA THR A 211 -9.35 5.81 -1.06
C THR A 211 -9.09 5.81 0.43
N ALA A 212 -7.81 5.79 0.78
CA ALA A 212 -7.33 6.04 2.13
C ALA A 212 -6.20 7.07 2.11
N THR A 213 -5.96 7.72 3.24
CA THR A 213 -4.86 8.67 3.39
C THR A 213 -3.76 8.03 4.22
N LEU A 214 -2.52 8.06 3.71
CA LEU A 214 -1.34 7.62 4.45
C LEU A 214 -1.02 8.63 5.56
N GLN A 215 -1.01 8.16 6.82
CA GLN A 215 -0.95 9.02 8.00
C GLN A 215 0.49 9.36 8.41
N PRO A 216 0.71 10.45 9.17
CA PRO A 216 2.04 10.81 9.71
C PRO A 216 2.69 9.74 10.59
N GLY A 217 1.92 8.81 11.14
CA GLY A 217 2.40 7.66 11.91
C GLY A 217 2.66 6.40 11.06
N ALA A 218 2.75 6.54 9.75
CA ALA A 218 3.03 5.43 8.84
C ALA A 218 4.34 4.71 9.18
N ASP A 219 4.32 3.40 9.04
CA ASP A 219 5.50 2.55 9.21
C ASP A 219 6.46 2.76 8.04
N THR A 220 7.74 2.99 8.37
CA THR A 220 8.82 3.18 7.40
C THR A 220 9.78 1.99 7.35
N THR A 221 9.37 0.85 7.91
CA THR A 221 10.12 -0.42 7.91
C THR A 221 9.64 -1.34 6.78
N THR A 222 10.22 -2.52 6.74
CA THR A 222 9.87 -3.58 5.79
C THR A 222 8.48 -4.18 6.01
N ASP A 223 7.85 -3.93 7.17
CA ASP A 223 6.48 -4.39 7.45
C ASP A 223 5.45 -3.60 6.64
N GLY A 224 5.76 -2.32 6.33
CA GLY A 224 4.91 -1.44 5.56
C GLY A 224 3.56 -1.14 6.23
N ASN A 225 2.66 -0.54 5.48
CA ASN A 225 1.36 -0.09 5.96
C ASN A 225 0.28 -0.96 5.31
N VAL A 226 -0.14 -1.99 6.05
CA VAL A 226 -1.03 -3.03 5.56
C VAL A 226 -2.48 -2.57 5.61
N ASN A 227 -3.21 -2.85 4.53
CA ASN A 227 -4.66 -2.79 4.45
C ASN A 227 -5.19 -4.18 4.16
N GLU A 228 -6.03 -4.72 5.03
CA GLU A 228 -6.62 -6.06 4.94
C GLU A 228 -8.12 -5.96 4.71
N ALA A 229 -8.63 -6.70 3.74
CA ALA A 229 -10.06 -6.90 3.56
C ALA A 229 -10.43 -8.35 3.79
N HIS A 230 -11.65 -8.59 4.28
CA HIS A 230 -12.25 -9.90 4.23
C HIS A 230 -13.71 -9.85 3.77
N LEU A 231 -14.11 -10.91 3.09
CA LEU A 231 -15.48 -11.16 2.67
C LEU A 231 -16.11 -12.23 3.54
N ASP A 232 -17.16 -11.87 4.25
CA ASP A 232 -18.00 -12.79 5.01
C ASP A 232 -19.16 -13.27 4.15
N TYR A 233 -19.38 -14.58 4.10
CA TYR A 233 -20.51 -15.16 3.37
C TYR A 233 -21.07 -16.41 4.02
N SER A 234 -22.37 -16.64 3.82
CA SER A 234 -23.07 -17.78 4.40
C SER A 234 -22.51 -19.11 3.94
N ARG A 235 -22.36 -20.07 4.85
CA ARG A 235 -21.91 -21.45 4.56
C ARG A 235 -22.94 -22.28 3.82
N LYS A 236 -24.23 -21.92 3.96
CA LYS A 236 -25.39 -22.63 3.42
C LYS A 236 -26.40 -21.65 2.86
N THR A 237 -27.20 -22.13 1.92
CA THR A 237 -28.32 -21.35 1.34
C THR A 237 -29.56 -21.31 2.22
N ASP A 238 -29.70 -22.21 3.20
CA ASP A 238 -30.78 -22.21 4.21
C ASP A 238 -30.20 -22.49 5.59
N ILE A 239 -30.21 -21.47 6.44
CA ILE A 239 -29.77 -21.53 7.83
C ILE A 239 -31.03 -21.44 8.69
N LYS A 240 -31.42 -22.57 9.31
CA LYS A 240 -32.60 -22.65 10.15
C LYS A 240 -32.37 -21.98 11.50
N HIS A 241 -33.47 -21.55 12.12
CA HIS A 241 -33.43 -20.98 13.46
C HIS A 241 -32.76 -21.94 14.45
N GLY A 242 -31.69 -21.46 15.12
CA GLY A 242 -30.91 -22.25 16.09
C GLY A 242 -29.76 -23.05 15.48
N GLU A 243 -29.58 -23.03 14.17
CA GLU A 243 -28.34 -23.52 13.55
C GLU A 243 -27.21 -22.48 13.65
N ASP A 244 -25.97 -22.97 13.60
CA ASP A 244 -24.78 -22.13 13.50
C ASP A 244 -24.79 -21.38 12.17
N ASP A 245 -24.79 -20.05 12.23
CA ASP A 245 -24.76 -19.13 11.10
C ASP A 245 -23.43 -18.37 10.97
N THR A 246 -22.38 -18.83 11.66
CA THR A 246 -21.04 -18.28 11.53
C THR A 246 -20.60 -18.31 10.06
N PRO A 247 -20.27 -17.17 9.46
CA PRO A 247 -19.91 -17.11 8.04
C PRO A 247 -18.55 -17.77 7.76
N TYR A 248 -18.26 -18.01 6.50
CA TYR A 248 -16.88 -18.14 6.01
C TYR A 248 -16.28 -16.75 5.85
N GLU A 249 -14.97 -16.68 5.99
CA GLU A 249 -14.20 -15.47 5.73
C GLU A 249 -13.13 -15.77 4.66
N ILE A 250 -13.06 -14.93 3.61
CA ILE A 250 -11.96 -14.91 2.65
C ILE A 250 -11.23 -13.59 2.87
N HIS A 251 -9.92 -13.65 3.08
CA HIS A 251 -9.08 -12.48 3.33
C HIS A 251 -8.15 -12.22 2.17
N ASP A 252 -7.89 -10.93 1.91
CA ASP A 252 -6.81 -10.47 1.05
C ASP A 252 -6.24 -9.15 1.54
N LYS A 253 -5.01 -8.81 1.10
CA LYS A 253 -4.22 -7.69 1.63
C LYS A 253 -3.53 -6.94 0.51
N ALA A 254 -3.31 -5.65 0.77
CA ALA A 254 -2.38 -4.83 0.02
C ALA A 254 -1.51 -4.01 0.98
N VAL A 255 -0.32 -3.63 0.57
CA VAL A 255 0.62 -2.90 1.41
C VAL A 255 1.12 -1.62 0.73
N VAL A 256 1.22 -0.55 1.51
CA VAL A 256 1.82 0.71 1.07
C VAL A 256 3.10 0.93 1.86
N TYR A 257 4.20 1.10 1.13
CA TYR A 257 5.48 1.46 1.72
C TYR A 257 5.66 2.98 1.74
N THR A 258 6.43 3.43 2.69
CA THR A 258 6.97 4.78 2.75
C THR A 258 8.30 4.73 3.46
N PHE A 259 9.20 5.65 3.15
CA PHE A 259 10.58 5.50 3.57
C PHE A 259 11.03 6.67 4.45
N LYS A 260 12.23 6.51 5.00
CA LYS A 260 12.85 7.46 5.89
C LYS A 260 14.24 7.80 5.37
N THR A 261 14.60 9.08 5.42
CA THR A 261 16.00 9.51 5.24
C THR A 261 16.42 10.42 6.39
N GLY A 262 17.71 10.70 6.50
CA GLY A 262 18.20 11.62 7.51
C GLY A 262 19.70 11.78 7.48
N ILE A 263 20.19 12.64 8.35
CA ILE A 263 21.58 13.05 8.42
C ILE A 263 22.14 12.86 9.82
N LEU A 264 23.43 12.56 9.87
CA LEU A 264 24.31 12.68 11.05
C LEU A 264 25.35 13.74 10.73
N LYS A 265 25.22 14.91 11.36
CA LYS A 265 26.07 16.05 11.10
C LYS A 265 27.27 16.10 12.04
N LYS A 266 28.46 16.14 11.46
CA LYS A 266 29.73 16.27 12.15
C LYS A 266 30.47 17.53 11.75
N GLY A 267 31.23 18.08 12.65
CA GLY A 267 32.22 19.13 12.41
C GLY A 267 33.62 18.59 12.66
N GLN A 268 34.52 18.84 11.72
CA GLN A 268 35.93 18.48 11.81
C GLN A 268 36.79 19.71 12.11
N ASP A 269 37.55 19.66 13.24
CA ASP A 269 38.54 20.66 13.64
C ASP A 269 39.91 19.96 13.78
N GLY A 270 40.73 20.07 12.75
CA GLY A 270 41.95 19.26 12.65
C GLY A 270 41.62 17.76 12.59
N ASN A 271 42.12 17.00 13.58
CA ASN A 271 41.83 15.56 13.69
C ASN A 271 40.67 15.24 14.65
N THR A 272 39.97 16.25 15.17
CA THR A 272 38.87 16.05 16.11
C THR A 272 37.53 16.21 15.41
N GLU A 273 36.65 15.25 15.58
CA GLU A 273 35.26 15.32 15.14
C GLU A 273 34.32 15.58 16.30
N LYS A 274 33.27 16.35 16.10
CA LYS A 274 32.19 16.56 17.06
C LYS A 274 30.83 16.60 16.33
N LEU A 275 29.77 16.20 16.99
CA LEU A 275 28.40 16.29 16.49
C LEU A 275 27.94 17.75 16.50
N LEU A 276 27.24 18.17 15.44
CA LEU A 276 26.79 19.55 15.27
C LEU A 276 25.27 19.62 15.27
N ASN A 277 24.69 20.25 16.29
CA ASN A 277 23.29 20.64 16.34
C ASN A 277 23.09 22.03 15.71
N GLY A 278 21.85 22.32 15.26
CA GLY A 278 21.47 23.61 14.71
C GLY A 278 21.94 23.86 13.28
N VAL A 279 22.41 22.82 12.59
CA VAL A 279 22.72 22.89 11.16
C VAL A 279 21.46 22.62 10.36
N THR A 280 21.18 23.47 9.36
CA THR A 280 19.93 23.41 8.59
C THR A 280 20.20 22.98 7.15
N PHE A 281 19.34 22.09 6.70
CA PHE A 281 19.33 21.57 5.32
C PHE A 281 17.96 21.70 4.71
N ASP A 282 17.88 22.10 3.46
CA ASP A 282 16.70 21.96 2.64
C ASP A 282 16.77 20.65 1.86
N LEU A 283 15.69 19.86 1.91
CA LEU A 283 15.54 18.62 1.15
C LEU A 283 14.76 18.92 -0.12
N TYR A 284 15.35 18.60 -1.25
CA TYR A 284 14.75 18.73 -2.58
C TYR A 284 14.52 17.36 -3.19
N LYS A 285 13.40 17.21 -3.93
CA LYS A 285 13.09 16.05 -4.75
C LYS A 285 13.14 16.42 -6.20
N LYS A 286 13.72 15.54 -7.01
CA LYS A 286 13.64 15.62 -8.47
C LYS A 286 12.25 15.15 -8.91
N TYR A 287 11.60 15.94 -9.75
CA TYR A 287 10.30 15.59 -10.30
C TYR A 287 10.43 14.42 -11.28
N ASP A 288 9.56 13.42 -11.12
CA ASP A 288 9.37 12.33 -12.05
C ASP A 288 7.91 12.34 -12.55
N ALA A 289 7.74 12.57 -13.85
CA ALA A 289 6.41 12.66 -14.47
C ALA A 289 5.61 11.34 -14.42
N LYS A 290 6.26 10.20 -14.13
CA LYS A 290 5.59 8.90 -14.01
C LYS A 290 4.91 8.73 -12.64
N THR A 291 5.51 9.29 -11.60
CA THR A 291 5.12 9.04 -10.20
C THR A 291 4.55 10.27 -9.50
N ASP A 292 4.96 11.48 -9.89
CA ASP A 292 4.57 12.71 -9.22
C ASP A 292 3.41 13.38 -9.96
N LYS A 293 2.42 13.86 -9.22
CA LYS A 293 1.21 14.49 -9.80
C LYS A 293 1.37 16.01 -9.84
N LEU A 294 1.17 16.61 -11.01
CA LEU A 294 1.02 18.05 -11.12
C LEU A 294 -0.32 18.50 -10.52
N LYS A 295 -0.33 19.68 -9.91
CA LYS A 295 -1.57 20.33 -9.53
C LYS A 295 -2.40 20.61 -10.77
N GLU A 296 -3.67 20.26 -10.72
CA GLU A 296 -4.61 20.48 -11.83
C GLU A 296 -4.60 21.94 -12.31
N GLY A 297 -4.52 22.12 -13.62
CA GLY A 297 -4.48 23.44 -14.26
C GLY A 297 -3.15 24.21 -14.12
N THR A 298 -2.07 23.56 -13.65
CA THR A 298 -0.73 24.16 -13.54
C THR A 298 0.34 23.35 -14.24
N THR A 299 1.50 23.97 -14.51
CA THR A 299 2.70 23.34 -15.08
C THR A 299 3.93 23.53 -14.19
N ASP A 300 3.77 24.27 -13.10
CA ASP A 300 4.85 24.72 -12.21
C ASP A 300 4.69 24.23 -10.76
N THR A 301 3.61 23.52 -10.46
CA THR A 301 3.28 23.09 -9.11
C THR A 301 3.01 21.59 -9.10
N VAL A 302 3.67 20.87 -8.20
CA VAL A 302 3.50 19.45 -7.93
C VAL A 302 2.80 19.26 -6.59
N ILE A 303 1.97 18.24 -6.48
CA ILE A 303 1.37 17.81 -5.21
C ILE A 303 2.29 16.75 -4.60
N PHE A 304 2.70 16.98 -3.35
CA PHE A 304 3.50 16.06 -2.55
C PHE A 304 2.84 15.89 -1.17
N GLY A 305 2.20 14.77 -0.94
CA GLY A 305 1.24 14.61 0.14
C GLY A 305 0.10 15.62 -0.03
N ILE A 306 -0.14 16.45 1.00
CA ILE A 306 -1.11 17.56 0.93
C ILE A 306 -0.48 18.90 0.54
N LYS A 307 0.83 18.93 0.29
CA LYS A 307 1.56 20.17 0.02
C LYS A 307 1.58 20.49 -1.46
N GLU A 308 1.33 21.76 -1.76
CA GLU A 308 1.60 22.33 -3.07
C GLU A 308 3.05 22.82 -3.11
N CYS A 309 3.90 22.14 -3.89
CA CYS A 309 5.30 22.46 -4.02
C CYS A 309 5.57 23.08 -5.39
N LYS A 310 6.08 24.31 -5.42
CA LYS A 310 6.51 24.93 -6.68
C LYS A 310 7.86 24.38 -7.13
N PHE A 311 8.00 24.21 -8.45
CA PHE A 311 9.30 23.96 -9.03
C PHE A 311 10.23 25.17 -8.85
N LEU A 312 11.49 24.86 -8.61
CA LEU A 312 12.55 25.83 -8.75
C LEU A 312 12.66 26.26 -10.21
N THR A 313 12.95 27.51 -10.44
CA THR A 313 13.42 27.98 -11.75
C THR A 313 14.80 27.35 -12.06
N ALA A 314 15.17 27.25 -13.34
CA ALA A 314 16.48 26.72 -13.74
C ALA A 314 17.63 27.50 -13.08
N THR A 315 17.50 28.82 -12.96
CA THR A 315 18.48 29.69 -12.28
C THR A 315 18.62 29.36 -10.80
N GLU A 316 17.50 29.18 -10.07
CA GLU A 316 17.52 28.79 -8.66
C GLU A 316 18.13 27.42 -8.46
N ALA A 317 17.72 26.43 -9.26
CA ALA A 317 18.26 25.08 -9.19
C ALA A 317 19.76 25.04 -9.46
N LYS A 318 20.24 25.78 -10.46
CA LYS A 318 21.68 25.94 -10.75
C LYS A 318 22.43 26.61 -9.59
N ALA A 319 21.89 27.68 -9.04
CA ALA A 319 22.53 28.37 -7.91
C ALA A 319 22.67 27.47 -6.67
N LEU A 320 21.77 26.49 -6.50
CA LEU A 320 21.83 25.47 -5.46
C LEU A 320 22.70 24.24 -5.85
N GLY A 321 23.23 24.20 -7.06
CA GLY A 321 24.01 23.07 -7.59
C GLY A 321 23.17 21.83 -7.93
N LEU A 322 21.84 21.98 -8.06
CA LEU A 322 20.92 20.90 -8.41
C LEU A 322 20.92 20.62 -9.92
N ASN A 323 21.06 21.67 -10.75
CA ASN A 323 21.19 21.60 -12.20
C ASN A 323 22.58 22.04 -12.64
N ALA A 324 23.07 21.47 -13.74
CA ALA A 324 24.37 21.85 -14.31
C ALA A 324 24.29 23.14 -15.13
N THR A 325 23.15 23.37 -15.78
CA THR A 325 22.91 24.51 -16.69
C THR A 325 21.61 25.21 -16.34
N GLU A 326 21.25 26.26 -17.08
CA GLU A 326 19.95 26.95 -16.98
C GLU A 326 19.03 26.54 -18.14
N ALA A 327 19.25 25.36 -18.74
CA ALA A 327 18.47 24.89 -19.88
C ALA A 327 17.06 24.45 -19.47
N GLU A 328 16.05 24.71 -20.34
CA GLU A 328 14.67 24.29 -20.10
C GLU A 328 14.49 22.76 -19.94
N ASN A 329 15.40 21.98 -20.51
CA ASN A 329 15.37 20.51 -20.44
C ASN A 329 16.11 19.94 -19.23
N GLU A 330 16.62 20.78 -18.34
CA GLU A 330 17.22 20.31 -17.09
C GLU A 330 16.15 19.73 -16.17
N PRO A 331 16.52 18.77 -15.29
CA PRO A 331 15.60 18.20 -14.33
C PRO A 331 14.92 19.28 -13.49
N LYS A 332 13.60 19.15 -13.30
CA LYS A 332 12.84 20.02 -12.40
C LYS A 332 12.99 19.51 -10.96
N TRP A 333 13.25 20.42 -10.05
CA TRP A 333 13.38 20.16 -8.62
C TRP A 333 12.35 20.96 -7.82
N PHE A 334 11.89 20.42 -6.72
CA PHE A 334 11.03 21.12 -5.76
C PHE A 334 11.47 20.85 -4.34
N LYS A 335 11.24 21.82 -3.45
CA LYS A 335 11.55 21.69 -2.03
C LYS A 335 10.48 20.87 -1.32
N VAL A 336 10.90 19.80 -0.64
CA VAL A 336 10.01 18.94 0.18
C VAL A 336 9.87 19.49 1.59
N THR A 337 11.01 19.73 2.27
CA THR A 337 11.02 20.19 3.67
C THR A 337 12.38 20.79 4.04
N THR A 338 12.46 21.33 5.24
CA THR A 338 13.69 21.78 5.89
C THR A 338 13.98 20.90 7.09
N LEU A 339 15.22 20.44 7.23
CA LEU A 339 15.74 19.64 8.32
C LEU A 339 16.69 20.49 9.17
N THR A 340 16.59 20.43 10.51
CA THR A 340 17.54 21.06 11.41
C THR A 340 18.09 20.00 12.36
N THR A 341 19.41 19.87 12.41
CA THR A 341 20.07 18.89 13.29
C THR A 341 19.91 19.26 14.75
N ALA A 342 19.54 18.27 15.55
CA ALA A 342 19.28 18.41 16.98
C ALA A 342 19.65 17.10 17.70
N GLY A 343 19.29 17.00 18.97
CA GLY A 343 19.45 15.79 19.79
C GLY A 343 20.52 15.93 20.87
N GLU A 344 20.58 14.91 21.71
CA GLU A 344 21.53 14.84 22.83
C GLU A 344 22.28 13.50 22.82
N GLY A 345 23.44 13.48 23.41
CA GLY A 345 24.26 12.27 23.51
C GLY A 345 24.58 11.66 22.15
N VAL A 346 24.25 10.39 21.96
CA VAL A 346 24.49 9.65 20.71
C VAL A 346 23.61 10.11 19.55
N ASN A 347 22.51 10.79 19.84
CA ASN A 347 21.58 11.32 18.84
C ASN A 347 21.85 12.80 18.51
N ALA A 348 22.87 13.43 19.12
CA ALA A 348 23.25 14.79 18.75
C ALA A 348 23.69 14.85 17.28
N GLY A 349 23.43 15.97 16.64
CA GLY A 349 23.74 16.17 15.21
C GLY A 349 22.85 15.43 14.23
N CYS A 350 21.76 14.80 14.69
CA CYS A 350 20.82 14.07 13.84
C CYS A 350 19.66 14.95 13.39
N ALA A 351 19.19 14.70 12.17
CA ALA A 351 17.88 15.13 11.69
C ALA A 351 17.32 14.07 10.77
N THR A 352 16.01 13.82 10.85
CA THR A 352 15.33 12.80 10.04
C THR A 352 14.06 13.33 9.43
N VAL A 353 13.68 12.76 8.29
CA VAL A 353 12.37 12.93 7.66
C VAL A 353 11.82 11.55 7.35
N ASN A 354 10.56 11.33 7.74
CA ASN A 354 9.80 10.11 7.50
C ASN A 354 8.73 10.36 6.44
N GLY A 355 8.22 9.28 5.87
CA GLY A 355 7.06 9.37 5.00
C GLY A 355 7.40 9.86 3.60
N LEU A 356 8.53 9.48 3.07
CA LEU A 356 8.95 9.79 1.72
C LEU A 356 8.72 8.58 0.81
N PRO A 357 8.22 8.78 -0.42
CA PRO A 357 8.25 7.75 -1.44
C PRO A 357 9.67 7.60 -1.99
N ASP A 358 9.88 6.55 -2.73
CA ASP A 358 11.06 6.35 -3.56
C ASP A 358 11.30 7.53 -4.52
N GLY A 359 12.57 7.83 -4.79
CA GLY A 359 12.93 8.89 -5.72
C GLY A 359 14.33 9.47 -5.53
N GLU A 360 14.70 10.39 -6.42
CA GLU A 360 15.95 11.13 -6.33
C GLU A 360 15.80 12.36 -5.44
N TYR A 361 16.59 12.40 -4.37
CA TYR A 361 16.60 13.49 -3.39
C TYR A 361 17.98 14.09 -3.23
N LYS A 362 18.03 15.38 -2.91
CA LYS A 362 19.25 16.10 -2.56
C LYS A 362 19.07 17.00 -1.35
N LEU A 363 20.08 17.04 -0.52
CA LEU A 363 20.18 17.92 0.65
C LEU A 363 21.09 19.10 0.33
N VAL A 364 20.60 20.31 0.54
CA VAL A 364 21.37 21.55 0.41
C VAL A 364 21.53 22.17 1.80
N GLU A 365 22.76 22.32 2.26
CA GLU A 365 23.04 22.98 3.53
C GLU A 365 22.83 24.48 3.42
N THR A 366 21.92 25.02 4.22
CA THR A 366 21.54 26.43 4.20
C THR A 366 22.10 27.22 5.38
N MET A 367 22.43 26.56 6.48
CA MET A 367 23.01 27.17 7.67
C MET A 367 23.93 26.17 8.38
N THR A 368 25.07 26.63 8.88
CA THR A 368 25.98 25.85 9.71
C THR A 368 26.42 26.63 10.96
N ASN A 369 27.11 25.96 11.86
CA ASN A 369 27.63 26.56 13.09
C ASN A 369 28.78 27.54 12.80
N LYS A 370 28.91 28.55 13.65
CA LYS A 370 29.99 29.52 13.57
C LYS A 370 31.37 28.85 13.54
N GLY A 371 32.20 29.26 12.59
CA GLY A 371 33.54 28.74 12.41
C GLY A 371 33.65 27.55 11.47
N TYR A 372 32.53 27.01 11.00
CA TYR A 372 32.48 25.97 9.98
C TYR A 372 32.07 26.54 8.62
N ASN A 373 32.62 25.99 7.56
CA ASN A 373 32.24 26.35 6.20
C ASN A 373 30.98 25.58 5.78
N LEU A 374 30.08 26.23 5.06
CA LEU A 374 29.00 25.55 4.35
C LEU A 374 29.58 24.57 3.33
N LEU A 375 28.82 23.54 3.02
CA LEU A 375 29.14 22.63 1.93
C LEU A 375 29.18 23.39 0.59
N SER A 376 30.08 22.99 -0.29
CA SER A 376 30.23 23.60 -1.62
C SER A 376 29.15 23.17 -2.62
N GLY A 377 28.31 22.21 -2.27
CA GLY A 377 27.25 21.68 -3.13
C GLY A 377 26.31 20.75 -2.39
N PRO A 378 25.26 20.30 -3.10
CA PRO A 378 24.26 19.40 -2.53
C PRO A 378 24.83 18.01 -2.24
N VAL A 379 24.20 17.31 -1.31
CA VAL A 379 24.49 15.92 -0.94
C VAL A 379 23.37 15.02 -1.45
N ASP A 380 23.71 13.91 -2.07
CA ASP A 380 22.74 12.91 -2.52
C ASP A 380 22.05 12.25 -1.31
N ALA A 381 20.72 12.18 -1.37
CA ALA A 381 19.88 11.58 -0.37
C ALA A 381 18.80 10.67 -1.03
N ASN A 382 19.19 10.03 -2.12
CA ASN A 382 18.29 9.21 -2.93
C ASN A 382 17.71 8.07 -2.10
N LEU A 383 16.41 7.84 -2.28
CA LEU A 383 15.70 6.68 -1.79
C LEU A 383 15.45 5.78 -2.98
N THR A 384 16.23 4.72 -3.09
CA THR A 384 16.11 3.72 -4.16
C THR A 384 15.86 2.39 -3.49
N VAL A 385 14.59 2.06 -3.30
CA VAL A 385 14.17 0.85 -2.61
C VAL A 385 13.42 -0.03 -3.59
N ASP A 386 13.94 -1.25 -3.83
CA ASP A 386 13.25 -2.28 -4.59
C ASP A 386 12.49 -3.15 -3.60
N TYR A 387 11.19 -3.27 -3.78
CA TYR A 387 10.32 -4.11 -2.98
C TYR A 387 9.48 -5.02 -3.88
N ALA A 388 9.16 -6.19 -3.38
CA ALA A 388 8.18 -7.10 -3.97
C ALA A 388 7.49 -7.86 -2.83
N THR A 389 6.19 -7.72 -2.72
CA THR A 389 5.40 -8.37 -1.68
C THR A 389 4.59 -9.48 -2.31
N SER A 390 4.70 -10.68 -1.76
CA SER A 390 3.91 -11.82 -2.19
C SER A 390 3.16 -12.42 -1.02
N TRP A 391 1.99 -12.98 -1.29
CA TRP A 391 1.11 -13.60 -0.32
C TRP A 391 1.06 -15.11 -0.51
N THR A 392 0.90 -15.86 0.58
CA THR A 392 0.50 -17.26 0.55
C THR A 392 -0.85 -17.41 1.24
N VAL A 393 -1.77 -18.11 0.58
CA VAL A 393 -3.07 -18.41 1.15
C VAL A 393 -2.97 -19.58 2.11
N ASN A 394 -3.49 -19.41 3.33
CA ASN A 394 -3.56 -20.44 4.36
C ASN A 394 -4.99 -20.57 4.87
N ASP A 395 -5.54 -21.77 4.75
CA ASP A 395 -6.83 -22.07 5.36
C ASP A 395 -6.65 -22.33 6.87
N LYS A 396 -7.44 -21.63 7.69
CA LYS A 396 -7.51 -21.82 9.14
C LYS A 396 -8.77 -22.54 9.52
N PHE A 397 -8.63 -23.58 10.33
CA PHE A 397 -9.73 -24.39 10.80
C PHE A 397 -9.91 -24.25 12.31
N SER A 398 -11.16 -24.34 12.77
CA SER A 398 -11.50 -24.44 14.18
C SER A 398 -11.10 -25.80 14.75
N SER A 399 -11.16 -25.95 16.07
CA SER A 399 -10.85 -27.20 16.76
C SER A 399 -11.77 -28.36 16.38
N ASP A 400 -12.98 -28.07 15.88
CA ASP A 400 -13.96 -29.02 15.37
C ASP A 400 -13.88 -29.20 13.85
N GLY A 401 -12.80 -28.69 13.21
CA GLY A 401 -12.49 -28.91 11.81
C GLY A 401 -13.30 -28.10 10.80
N LYS A 402 -14.01 -27.06 11.24
CA LYS A 402 -14.67 -26.13 10.32
C LYS A 402 -13.65 -25.12 9.78
N LEU A 403 -13.73 -24.83 8.50
CA LEU A 403 -12.97 -23.72 7.91
C LEU A 403 -13.49 -22.42 8.52
N ILE A 404 -12.64 -21.73 9.28
CA ILE A 404 -12.97 -20.44 9.89
C ILE A 404 -12.73 -19.34 8.87
N LYS A 405 -11.50 -19.31 8.30
CA LYS A 405 -11.10 -18.31 7.34
C LYS A 405 -10.03 -18.81 6.39
N ARG A 406 -10.03 -18.25 5.19
CA ARG A 406 -8.92 -18.34 4.26
C ARG A 406 -8.08 -17.08 4.43
N ASP A 407 -6.96 -17.20 5.14
CA ASP A 407 -6.09 -16.10 5.52
C ASP A 407 -4.91 -15.98 4.55
N VAL A 408 -4.45 -14.76 4.37
CA VAL A 408 -3.30 -14.44 3.55
C VAL A 408 -2.10 -14.16 4.44
N LYS A 409 -1.02 -14.89 4.25
CA LYS A 409 0.22 -14.71 4.99
C LYS A 409 1.24 -13.94 4.15
N THR A 410 1.72 -12.82 4.66
CA THR A 410 2.82 -12.04 4.06
C THR A 410 4.08 -12.90 3.96
N THR A 411 4.74 -12.90 2.81
CA THR A 411 5.90 -13.74 2.61
C THR A 411 7.20 -12.99 2.52
N THR A 412 7.31 -11.85 1.88
CA THR A 412 8.61 -11.18 1.82
C THR A 412 8.54 -9.77 1.28
N PHE A 413 9.15 -8.86 1.99
CA PHE A 413 9.75 -7.67 1.42
C PHE A 413 11.08 -8.11 0.77
N LYS A 414 11.22 -7.88 -0.53
CA LYS A 414 12.52 -8.03 -1.20
C LYS A 414 13.00 -6.65 -1.58
N ASN A 415 13.97 -6.16 -0.84
CA ASN A 415 14.93 -5.23 -1.41
C ASN A 415 15.94 -6.11 -2.15
N GLY A 416 16.24 -5.90 -3.40
CA GLY A 416 17.15 -6.73 -4.22
C GLY A 416 18.40 -7.28 -3.54
N GLN A 417 18.65 -6.93 -2.31
CA GLN A 417 19.57 -7.45 -1.30
C GLN A 417 18.93 -7.20 0.05
N ASP A 418 18.95 -8.15 0.95
CA ASP A 418 18.55 -8.12 2.37
C ASP A 418 17.95 -6.82 2.92
N ASP A 419 16.98 -6.92 3.82
CA ASP A 419 16.27 -5.92 4.62
C ASP A 419 16.67 -4.44 4.44
N TYR A 420 15.70 -3.60 4.00
CA TYR A 420 15.87 -2.15 4.04
C TYR A 420 16.20 -1.70 5.47
N THR A 421 17.44 -1.28 5.67
CA THR A 421 17.87 -0.72 6.94
C THR A 421 18.16 0.77 6.77
N TYR A 422 17.40 1.62 7.46
CA TYR A 422 17.66 3.04 7.50
C TYR A 422 19.04 3.30 8.11
N ALA A 423 19.89 4.04 7.39
CA ALA A 423 21.14 4.59 7.92
C ALA A 423 21.22 6.10 7.63
N PRO A 424 21.56 6.94 8.62
CA PRO A 424 21.70 8.37 8.38
C PRO A 424 22.92 8.67 7.49
N ILE A 425 22.78 9.65 6.60
CA ILE A 425 23.87 10.16 5.77
C ILE A 425 24.82 10.98 6.65
N THR A 426 26.07 10.53 6.78
CA THR A 426 27.08 11.28 7.54
C THR A 426 27.62 12.45 6.71
N ILE A 427 27.43 13.67 7.21
CA ILE A 427 27.86 14.91 6.55
C ILE A 427 28.86 15.65 7.45
N ILE A 428 30.02 15.97 6.91
CA ILE A 428 31.11 16.60 7.66
C ILE A 428 31.38 18.01 7.16
N ASN A 429 31.27 19.03 8.03
CA ASN A 429 31.79 20.36 7.77
C ASN A 429 33.17 20.51 8.36
N ARG A 430 34.05 21.16 7.63
CA ARG A 430 35.40 21.47 8.10
C ARG A 430 35.42 22.87 8.66
N LYS A 431 36.14 23.06 9.75
CA LYS A 431 36.39 24.36 10.34
C LYS A 431 37.13 25.24 9.33
N GLY A 432 36.65 26.44 9.12
CA GLY A 432 37.34 27.44 8.32
C GLY A 432 38.57 27.95 9.04
N PHE A 433 39.42 28.69 8.37
CA PHE A 433 40.49 29.42 9.00
C PHE A 433 39.87 30.48 9.91
N ASP A 434 40.13 30.44 11.21
CA ASP A 434 39.91 31.59 12.06
C ASP A 434 40.90 32.67 11.57
N LEU A 435 40.37 33.70 10.94
CA LEU A 435 41.15 34.90 10.73
C LEU A 435 41.58 35.37 12.14
N PRO A 436 42.87 35.65 12.37
CA PRO A 436 43.28 36.19 13.66
C PRO A 436 42.39 37.37 13.98
N THR A 437 41.74 37.34 15.14
CA THR A 437 40.97 38.50 15.63
C THR A 437 41.92 39.69 15.61
N THR A 438 41.71 40.60 14.64
CA THR A 438 42.49 41.82 14.51
C THR A 438 42.09 42.85 15.56
N GLY A 439 42.28 42.48 16.81
CA GLY A 439 41.97 43.29 18.00
C GLY A 439 42.88 42.94 19.16
N GLY A 440 44.19 42.95 18.92
CA GLY A 440 45.17 42.63 19.93
C GLY A 440 46.58 42.82 19.40
N PHE A 441 47.56 42.22 19.99
CA PHE A 441 48.99 42.31 19.69
C PHE A 441 49.34 42.11 18.21
N GLY A 442 48.53 41.38 17.43
CA GLY A 442 48.70 41.16 15.99
C GLY A 442 48.54 42.43 15.15
N THR A 443 47.56 43.30 15.45
CA THR A 443 47.38 44.56 14.73
C THR A 443 48.54 45.51 14.97
N LEU A 444 49.09 45.55 16.19
CA LEU A 444 50.27 46.32 16.51
C LEU A 444 51.52 45.80 15.79
N LEU A 445 51.68 44.48 15.67
CA LEU A 445 52.79 43.86 14.95
C LEU A 445 52.74 44.13 13.44
N PHE A 446 51.58 43.96 12.79
CA PHE A 446 51.39 44.22 11.37
C PHE A 446 51.49 45.71 11.05
N SER A 447 50.95 46.59 11.90
CA SER A 447 51.10 48.01 11.73
C SER A 447 52.56 48.47 11.92
N GLY A 448 53.26 47.87 12.90
CA GLY A 448 54.71 48.14 13.13
C GLY A 448 55.56 47.69 11.95
N ILE A 449 55.34 46.49 11.42
CA ILE A 449 56.06 46.01 10.25
C ILE A 449 55.72 46.85 8.99
N GLY A 450 54.46 47.21 8.81
CA GLY A 450 54.03 48.08 7.72
C GLY A 450 54.71 49.43 7.75
N VAL A 451 54.77 50.07 8.89
CA VAL A 451 55.48 51.37 9.08
C VAL A 451 56.97 51.22 8.80
N LEU A 452 57.62 50.12 9.29
CA LEU A 452 59.02 49.87 9.01
C LEU A 452 59.33 49.68 7.52
N LEU A 453 58.48 48.99 6.79
CA LEU A 453 58.62 48.82 5.34
C LEU A 453 58.46 50.14 4.57
N VAL A 454 57.55 50.99 4.99
CA VAL A 454 57.38 52.31 4.41
C VAL A 454 58.58 53.21 4.66
N VAL A 455 59.10 53.23 5.91
CA VAL A 455 60.31 53.98 6.24
C VAL A 455 61.56 53.46 5.48
N ALA A 456 61.72 52.16 5.40
CA ALA A 456 62.79 51.54 4.63
C ALA A 456 62.67 51.90 3.10
N GLY A 457 61.45 51.84 2.56
CA GLY A 457 61.17 52.20 1.16
C GLY A 457 61.49 53.68 0.86
N VAL A 458 61.07 54.57 1.76
CA VAL A 458 61.42 56.01 1.63
C VAL A 458 62.91 56.25 1.77
N GLY A 459 63.59 55.53 2.67
CA GLY A 459 65.04 55.58 2.85
C GLY A 459 65.80 55.15 1.60
N VAL A 460 65.37 54.10 0.96
CA VAL A 460 65.91 53.60 -0.32
C VAL A 460 65.67 54.63 -1.40
N LEU A 461 64.50 55.23 -1.55
CA LEU A 461 64.18 56.25 -2.54
C LEU A 461 65.02 57.53 -2.35
N LEU A 462 65.20 57.98 -1.10
CA LEU A 462 66.05 59.12 -0.78
C LEU A 462 67.54 58.84 -1.10
N SER A 463 68.04 57.61 -0.85
CA SER A 463 69.35 57.15 -1.17
C SER A 463 69.64 57.10 -2.67
N LEU A 464 68.68 56.60 -3.44
CA LEU A 464 68.71 56.57 -4.91
C LEU A 464 68.72 57.96 -5.51
N LYS A 465 67.87 58.91 -4.91
CA LYS A 465 67.80 60.31 -5.37
C LYS A 465 69.10 61.08 -5.08
N LYS A 466 69.82 60.70 -4.00
CA LYS A 466 71.16 61.28 -3.68
C LYS A 466 72.22 60.76 -4.62
N LYS A 467 72.13 59.49 -5.02
CA LYS A 467 73.13 58.89 -5.98
C LYS A 467 73.01 59.40 -7.43
N ASN A 468 71.84 59.92 -7.82
CA ASN A 468 71.60 60.52 -9.15
C ASN A 468 71.87 62.02 -9.19
N ARG A 469 72.41 62.65 -8.12
CA ARG A 469 72.77 64.04 -8.01
C ARG A 469 74.29 64.30 -7.78
N ALA A 470 75.08 63.20 -7.83
CA ALA A 470 76.57 63.29 -7.73
C ALA A 470 77.23 63.09 -9.11
#